data_f3013bff4e3e50d4ca61622ab984e46d
#
_entry.id   f3013bff4e3e50d4ca61622ab984e46d
#
_cell.length_a   1.000
_cell.length_b   1.000
_cell.length_c   1.000
_cell.angle_alpha   90.00
_cell.angle_beta   90.00
_cell.angle_gamma   90.00
#
_symmetry.space_group_name_H-M   'P 1'
#
loop_
_entity.id
_entity.type
_entity.pdbx_description
1 polymer ?
#
loop_
_entity_poly.entity_id
_entity_poly.type
_entity_poly.pdbx_seq_one_letter_code
_entity_poly.pdbx_strand_id
1 'polypeptide(L)'
;MRWLHLAVGVVGVVGFLATGQYMDKVHDHLRGMDDARRLLFRSAHLYLLFGSLVNLALGLYLRPAAGWRRWVRPAGSMLVLATPFLAAAGFFVEPWLSGLDRPYSRPAAYGCLAGMLLHLVCRSTDRETSRAELTAAPDRGGIR
;
A
#
# COMPACT_ATOMS: atom_id res chain seq x y z
N MET A 1 -11.44 -1.76 9.14
CA MET A 1 -10.23 -1.46 8.33
C MET A 1 -9.29 -2.66 8.17
N ARG A 2 -8.88 -3.35 9.26
CA ARG A 2 -7.92 -4.47 9.20
C ARG A 2 -8.30 -5.56 8.19
N TRP A 3 -9.52 -6.09 8.27
CA TRP A 3 -10.01 -7.11 7.35
C TRP A 3 -10.10 -6.64 5.89
N LEU A 4 -10.40 -5.36 5.69
CA LEU A 4 -10.42 -4.77 4.35
C LEU A 4 -9.03 -4.74 3.72
N HIS A 5 -8.00 -4.36 4.49
CA HIS A 5 -6.61 -4.44 4.03
C HIS A 5 -6.19 -5.88 3.69
N LEU A 6 -6.55 -6.87 4.53
CA LEU A 6 -6.26 -8.28 4.24
C LEU A 6 -6.94 -8.73 2.95
N ALA A 7 -8.24 -8.45 2.80
CA ALA A 7 -9.00 -8.83 1.61
C ALA A 7 -8.42 -8.19 0.34
N VAL A 8 -8.18 -6.87 0.36
CA VAL A 8 -7.61 -6.14 -0.77
C VAL A 8 -6.19 -6.62 -1.07
N GLY A 9 -5.39 -6.90 -0.06
CA GLY A 9 -4.05 -7.44 -0.23
C GLY A 9 -4.05 -8.81 -0.90
N VAL A 10 -4.91 -9.74 -0.46
CA VAL A 10 -5.04 -11.08 -1.08
C VAL A 10 -5.54 -10.97 -2.51
N VAL A 11 -6.62 -10.20 -2.76
CA VAL A 11 -7.16 -9.98 -4.11
C VAL A 11 -6.10 -9.35 -5.02
N GLY A 12 -5.32 -8.40 -4.51
CA GLY A 12 -4.26 -7.77 -5.28
C GLY A 12 -3.11 -8.72 -5.62
N VAL A 13 -2.73 -9.66 -4.73
CA VAL A 13 -1.75 -10.71 -5.05
C VAL A 13 -2.29 -11.65 -6.13
N VAL A 14 -3.55 -12.05 -6.05
CA VAL A 14 -4.19 -12.84 -7.11
C VAL A 14 -4.20 -12.08 -8.43
N GLY A 15 -4.53 -10.78 -8.40
CA GLY A 15 -4.45 -9.89 -9.58
C GLY A 15 -3.04 -9.78 -10.15
N PHE A 16 -2.02 -9.70 -9.29
CA PHE A 16 -0.62 -9.75 -9.71
C PHE A 16 -0.31 -11.05 -10.48
N LEU A 17 -0.69 -12.21 -9.95
CA LEU A 17 -0.47 -13.48 -10.62
C LEU A 17 -1.22 -13.54 -11.97
N ALA A 18 -2.46 -13.07 -12.00
CA ALA A 18 -3.27 -13.04 -13.22
C ALA A 18 -2.68 -12.11 -14.29
N THR A 19 -2.21 -10.92 -13.91
CA THR A 19 -1.56 -9.99 -14.84
C THR A 19 -0.22 -10.52 -15.35
N GLY A 20 0.53 -11.27 -14.54
CA GLY A 20 1.71 -12.00 -14.98
C GLY A 20 1.40 -13.05 -16.05
N GLN A 21 0.37 -13.86 -15.82
CA GLN A 21 -0.11 -14.85 -16.82
C GLN A 21 -0.64 -14.17 -18.10
N TYR A 22 -1.27 -13.01 -17.96
CA TYR A 22 -1.75 -12.21 -19.09
C TYR A 22 -0.56 -11.74 -19.96
N MET A 23 0.50 -11.20 -19.35
CA MET A 23 1.71 -10.81 -20.09
C MET A 23 2.39 -11.98 -20.79
N ASP A 24 2.39 -13.16 -20.16
CA ASP A 24 2.97 -14.36 -20.70
C ASP A 24 2.18 -14.90 -21.89
N LYS A 25 0.90 -15.19 -21.69
CA LYS A 25 0.06 -15.92 -22.65
C LYS A 25 -0.53 -15.07 -23.77
N VAL A 26 -0.87 -13.80 -23.47
CA VAL A 26 -1.52 -12.91 -24.43
C VAL A 26 -0.50 -12.09 -25.21
N HIS A 27 0.62 -11.76 -24.59
CA HIS A 27 1.64 -10.88 -25.18
C HIS A 27 3.00 -11.57 -25.39
N ASP A 28 3.06 -12.90 -25.35
CA ASP A 28 4.30 -13.69 -25.55
C ASP A 28 5.49 -13.08 -24.79
N HIS A 29 5.36 -12.94 -23.46
CA HIS A 29 6.36 -12.29 -22.58
C HIS A 29 6.70 -10.83 -22.99
N LEU A 30 5.77 -10.12 -23.61
CA LEU A 30 5.95 -8.76 -24.15
C LEU A 30 6.97 -8.69 -25.31
N ARG A 31 7.20 -9.81 -26.02
CA ARG A 31 8.09 -9.84 -27.19
C ARG A 31 7.50 -9.00 -28.31
N GLY A 32 8.38 -8.29 -29.04
CA GLY A 32 7.96 -7.43 -30.15
C GLY A 32 7.32 -6.10 -29.74
N MET A 33 7.07 -5.85 -28.46
CA MET A 33 6.63 -4.55 -27.99
C MET A 33 7.80 -3.55 -27.91
N ASP A 34 7.51 -2.28 -28.15
CA ASP A 34 8.45 -1.20 -27.89
C ASP A 34 8.84 -1.11 -26.41
N ASP A 35 10.00 -0.54 -26.12
CA ASP A 35 10.56 -0.51 -24.77
C ASP A 35 9.70 0.31 -23.79
N ALA A 36 9.05 1.38 -24.27
CA ALA A 36 8.18 2.20 -23.43
C ALA A 36 6.96 1.41 -22.94
N ARG A 37 6.27 0.72 -23.85
CA ARG A 37 5.11 -0.11 -23.52
C ARG A 37 5.48 -1.27 -22.60
N ARG A 38 6.60 -1.93 -22.87
CA ARG A 38 7.14 -3.01 -22.03
C ARG A 38 7.43 -2.52 -20.61
N LEU A 39 8.01 -1.31 -20.49
CA LEU A 39 8.27 -0.68 -19.19
C LEU A 39 6.97 -0.36 -18.43
N LEU A 40 5.94 0.13 -19.13
CA LEU A 40 4.64 0.44 -18.51
C LEU A 40 3.97 -0.81 -17.95
N PHE A 41 3.89 -1.91 -18.72
CA PHE A 41 3.35 -3.19 -18.25
C PHE A 41 4.09 -3.70 -17.01
N ARG A 42 5.44 -3.77 -17.07
CA ARG A 42 6.25 -4.28 -15.97
C ARG A 42 6.14 -3.44 -14.71
N SER A 43 6.18 -2.12 -14.85
CA SER A 43 6.09 -1.22 -13.68
C SER A 43 4.72 -1.27 -13.02
N ALA A 44 3.62 -1.25 -13.78
CA ALA A 44 2.27 -1.35 -13.22
C ALA A 44 2.05 -2.70 -12.52
N HIS A 45 2.55 -3.79 -13.09
CA HIS A 45 2.56 -5.12 -12.50
C HIS A 45 3.30 -5.15 -11.15
N LEU A 46 4.49 -4.56 -11.07
CA LEU A 46 5.25 -4.46 -9.81
C LEU A 46 4.56 -3.56 -8.78
N TYR A 47 3.93 -2.45 -9.19
CA TYR A 47 3.18 -1.60 -8.28
C TYR A 47 1.94 -2.29 -7.71
N LEU A 48 1.30 -3.16 -8.52
CA LEU A 48 0.20 -4.00 -8.06
C LEU A 48 0.66 -4.95 -6.94
N LEU A 49 1.79 -5.64 -7.11
CA LEU A 49 2.37 -6.49 -6.07
C LEU A 49 2.74 -5.68 -4.82
N PHE A 50 3.47 -4.57 -5.00
CA PHE A 50 3.91 -3.73 -3.89
C PHE A 50 2.73 -3.21 -3.06
N GLY A 51 1.71 -2.63 -3.70
CA GLY A 51 0.51 -2.15 -3.03
C GLY A 51 -0.26 -3.27 -2.31
N SER A 52 -0.27 -4.46 -2.89
CA SER A 52 -0.90 -5.65 -2.29
C SER A 52 -0.18 -6.11 -1.03
N LEU A 53 1.16 -6.19 -1.07
CA LEU A 53 1.98 -6.57 0.09
C LEU A 53 1.88 -5.55 1.23
N VAL A 54 1.85 -4.25 0.91
CA VAL A 54 1.64 -3.19 1.91
C VAL A 54 0.26 -3.33 2.56
N ASN A 55 -0.78 -3.64 1.79
CA ASN A 55 -2.10 -3.93 2.33
C ASN A 55 -2.09 -5.15 3.25
N LEU A 56 -1.45 -6.26 2.88
CA LEU A 56 -1.32 -7.43 3.74
C LEU A 56 -0.59 -7.08 5.04
N ALA A 57 0.51 -6.36 4.97
CA ALA A 57 1.26 -5.92 6.15
C ALA A 57 0.39 -5.06 7.08
N LEU A 58 -0.33 -4.06 6.57
CA LEU A 58 -1.25 -3.25 7.36
C LEU A 58 -2.38 -4.12 7.95
N GLY A 59 -2.94 -5.03 7.18
CA GLY A 59 -3.96 -5.96 7.64
C GLY A 59 -3.51 -6.81 8.83
N LEU A 60 -2.24 -7.19 8.89
CA LEU A 60 -1.67 -7.96 10.01
C LEU A 60 -1.31 -7.09 11.22
N TYR A 61 -0.76 -5.90 10.99
CA TYR A 61 -0.14 -5.09 12.05
C TYR A 61 -0.96 -3.87 12.50
N LEU A 62 -2.09 -3.56 11.83
CA LEU A 62 -2.92 -2.41 12.18
C LEU A 62 -3.57 -2.60 13.55
N ARG A 63 -3.32 -1.65 14.46
CA ARG A 63 -3.92 -1.62 15.81
C ARG A 63 -4.98 -0.52 15.89
N PRO A 64 -5.98 -0.60 16.78
CA PRO A 64 -6.88 0.50 17.06
C PRO A 64 -6.12 1.77 17.42
N ALA A 65 -6.63 2.93 17.01
CA ALA A 65 -6.06 4.24 17.33
C ALA A 65 -6.99 5.02 18.25
N ALA A 66 -6.42 5.79 19.17
CA ALA A 66 -7.13 6.71 20.05
C ALA A 66 -6.81 8.18 19.72
N GLY A 67 -7.61 9.10 20.22
CA GLY A 67 -7.41 10.53 20.06
C GLY A 67 -7.53 11.01 18.60
N TRP A 68 -6.74 12.02 18.21
CA TRP A 68 -6.73 12.62 16.87
C TRP A 68 -6.33 11.62 15.76
N ARG A 69 -5.57 10.60 16.10
CA ARG A 69 -5.10 9.55 15.18
C ARG A 69 -6.22 8.71 14.59
N ARG A 70 -7.38 8.63 15.27
CA ARG A 70 -8.57 7.95 14.73
C ARG A 70 -9.08 8.58 13.43
N TRP A 71 -8.75 9.85 13.18
CA TRP A 71 -9.11 10.56 11.96
C TRP A 71 -8.03 10.46 10.87
N VAL A 72 -6.76 10.49 11.25
CA VAL A 72 -5.63 10.44 10.29
C VAL A 72 -5.41 9.04 9.75
N ARG A 73 -5.52 8.00 10.58
CA ARG A 73 -5.34 6.61 10.13
C ARG A 73 -6.28 6.17 9.03
N PRO A 74 -7.58 6.47 9.03
CA PRO A 74 -8.45 6.14 7.91
C PRO A 74 -8.01 6.78 6.60
N ALA A 75 -7.55 8.04 6.62
CA ALA A 75 -7.03 8.70 5.42
C ALA A 75 -5.81 7.98 4.85
N GLY A 76 -4.83 7.64 5.71
CA GLY A 76 -3.68 6.82 5.29
C GLY A 76 -4.09 5.44 4.76
N SER A 77 -5.06 4.78 5.43
CA SER A 77 -5.60 3.49 4.98
C SER A 77 -6.28 3.59 3.62
N MET A 78 -7.06 4.62 3.35
CA MET A 78 -7.73 4.81 2.05
C MET A 78 -6.72 4.98 0.91
N LEU A 79 -5.64 5.73 1.12
CA LEU A 79 -4.57 5.88 0.15
C LEU A 79 -3.91 4.54 -0.18
N VAL A 80 -3.62 3.72 0.84
CA VAL A 80 -3.03 2.40 0.63
C VAL A 80 -4.02 1.42 0.00
N LEU A 81 -5.29 1.43 0.41
CA LEU A 81 -6.33 0.58 -0.16
C LEU A 81 -6.57 0.87 -1.65
N ALA A 82 -6.49 2.12 -2.07
CA ALA A 82 -6.66 2.51 -3.47
C ALA A 82 -5.50 2.04 -4.38
N THR A 83 -4.32 1.80 -3.82
CA THR A 83 -3.10 1.51 -4.59
C THR A 83 -3.22 0.32 -5.53
N PRO A 84 -3.66 -0.89 -5.12
CA PRO A 84 -3.76 -2.03 -6.02
C PRO A 84 -4.76 -1.80 -7.17
N PHE A 85 -5.84 -1.07 -6.91
CA PHE A 85 -6.84 -0.77 -7.94
C PHE A 85 -6.31 0.22 -8.98
N LEU A 86 -5.62 1.27 -8.54
CA LEU A 86 -4.97 2.21 -9.45
C LEU A 86 -3.84 1.54 -10.24
N ALA A 87 -3.05 0.67 -9.61
CA ALA A 87 -2.02 -0.08 -10.30
C ALA A 87 -2.61 -1.05 -11.35
N ALA A 88 -3.71 -1.73 -11.03
CA ALA A 88 -4.43 -2.58 -11.97
C ALA A 88 -5.01 -1.76 -13.15
N ALA A 89 -5.61 -0.60 -12.89
CA ALA A 89 -6.05 0.31 -13.94
C ALA A 89 -4.89 0.76 -14.82
N GLY A 90 -3.75 1.13 -14.21
CA GLY A 90 -2.52 1.48 -14.92
C GLY A 90 -2.02 0.35 -15.82
N PHE A 91 -2.08 -0.89 -15.34
CA PHE A 91 -1.68 -2.06 -16.12
C PHE A 91 -2.47 -2.22 -17.43
N PHE A 92 -3.79 -2.00 -17.40
CA PHE A 92 -4.63 -2.17 -18.58
C PHE A 92 -4.72 -0.92 -19.47
N VAL A 93 -4.49 0.27 -18.95
CA VAL A 93 -4.72 1.54 -19.68
C VAL A 93 -3.40 2.18 -20.13
N GLU A 94 -2.41 2.31 -19.27
CA GLU A 94 -1.19 3.09 -19.55
C GLU A 94 -0.37 2.60 -20.75
N PRO A 95 -0.24 1.29 -21.02
CA PRO A 95 0.52 0.80 -22.17
C PRO A 95 -0.07 1.20 -23.53
N TRP A 96 -1.32 1.67 -23.55
CA TRP A 96 -2.04 2.09 -24.76
C TRP A 96 -2.11 3.61 -24.93
N LEU A 97 -1.60 4.36 -23.94
CA LEU A 97 -1.47 5.82 -24.03
C LEU A 97 -0.23 6.21 -24.85
N SER A 98 -0.23 7.44 -25.35
CA SER A 98 0.94 7.98 -26.05
C SER A 98 2.07 8.29 -25.07
N GLY A 99 3.27 7.82 -25.39
CA GLY A 99 4.48 8.10 -24.60
C GLY A 99 4.56 7.31 -23.28
N LEU A 100 5.14 7.94 -22.26
CA LEU A 100 5.35 7.38 -20.92
C LEU A 100 4.40 7.98 -19.88
N ASP A 101 3.20 8.35 -20.27
CA ASP A 101 2.21 8.90 -19.36
C ASP A 101 1.70 7.83 -18.39
N ARG A 102 1.64 8.20 -17.10
CA ARG A 102 1.28 7.30 -15.99
C ARG A 102 0.20 7.91 -15.10
N PRO A 103 -1.02 8.11 -15.63
CA PRO A 103 -2.09 8.77 -14.88
C PRO A 103 -2.60 7.94 -13.70
N TYR A 104 -2.38 6.64 -13.68
CA TYR A 104 -2.81 5.72 -12.62
C TYR A 104 -1.66 5.21 -11.75
N SER A 105 -0.57 4.73 -12.36
CA SER A 105 0.56 4.13 -11.62
C SER A 105 1.31 5.17 -10.78
N ARG A 106 1.44 6.40 -11.27
CA ARG A 106 2.10 7.48 -10.52
C ARG A 106 1.35 7.84 -9.25
N PRO A 107 0.03 8.17 -9.27
CA PRO A 107 -0.72 8.44 -8.05
C PRO A 107 -0.84 7.18 -7.15
N ALA A 108 -0.85 5.96 -7.70
CA ALA A 108 -0.80 4.74 -6.91
C ALA A 108 0.47 4.68 -6.05
N ALA A 109 1.65 4.90 -6.65
CA ALA A 109 2.93 4.87 -5.95
C ALA A 109 3.03 5.96 -4.86
N TYR A 110 2.72 7.22 -5.21
CA TYR A 110 2.78 8.32 -4.25
C TYR A 110 1.73 8.22 -3.16
N GLY A 111 0.50 7.79 -3.50
CA GLY A 111 -0.57 7.56 -2.53
C GLY A 111 -0.19 6.47 -1.53
N CYS A 112 0.39 5.36 -2.00
CA CYS A 112 0.89 4.30 -1.14
C CYS A 112 1.96 4.81 -0.17
N LEU A 113 2.96 5.54 -0.67
CA LEU A 113 4.02 6.12 0.14
C LEU A 113 3.46 7.10 1.19
N ALA A 114 2.60 8.04 0.78
CA ALA A 114 1.96 8.98 1.68
C ALA A 114 1.13 8.26 2.76
N GLY A 115 0.36 7.25 2.38
CA GLY A 115 -0.42 6.43 3.29
C GLY A 115 0.45 5.69 4.32
N MET A 116 1.57 5.10 3.90
CA MET A 116 2.52 4.46 4.80
C MET A 116 3.16 5.46 5.77
N LEU A 117 3.56 6.65 5.30
CA LEU A 117 4.12 7.71 6.14
C LEU A 117 3.12 8.18 7.21
N LEU A 118 1.84 8.35 6.85
CA LEU A 118 0.78 8.67 7.82
C LEU A 118 0.65 7.60 8.91
N HIS A 119 0.71 6.32 8.54
CA HIS A 119 0.70 5.22 9.52
C HIS A 119 1.95 5.21 10.40
N LEU A 120 3.12 5.50 9.84
CA LEU A 120 4.38 5.57 10.58
C LEU A 120 4.37 6.70 11.61
N VAL A 121 3.94 7.90 11.23
CA VAL A 121 3.81 9.06 12.12
C VAL A 121 2.83 8.75 13.27
N CYS A 122 1.68 8.15 12.95
CA CYS A 122 0.73 7.75 13.99
C CYS A 122 1.31 6.72 14.97
N ARG A 123 2.22 5.85 14.54
CA ARG A 123 2.85 4.82 15.38
C ARG A 123 3.96 5.39 16.27
N SER A 124 4.79 6.31 15.77
CA SER A 124 5.88 6.91 16.55
C SER A 124 5.35 7.66 17.77
N THR A 125 4.27 8.41 17.59
CA THR A 125 3.60 9.15 18.68
C THR A 125 2.98 8.24 19.74
N ASP A 126 2.52 7.00 19.40
CA ASP A 126 2.04 6.02 20.39
C ASP A 126 3.15 5.59 21.35
N ARG A 127 4.37 5.44 20.85
CA ARG A 127 5.52 5.02 21.67
C ARG A 127 5.96 6.10 22.64
N GLU A 128 5.96 7.36 22.22
CA GLU A 128 6.35 8.49 23.07
C GLU A 128 5.37 8.68 24.23
N THR A 129 4.06 8.60 23.97
CA THR A 129 3.02 8.71 25.00
C THR A 129 3.14 7.60 26.05
N SER A 130 3.28 6.34 25.60
CA SER A 130 3.44 5.19 26.50
C SER A 130 4.72 5.28 27.33
N ARG A 131 5.80 5.80 26.76
CA ARG A 131 7.07 6.01 27.48
C ARG A 131 6.96 7.10 28.53
N ALA A 132 6.28 8.19 28.23
CA ALA A 132 6.04 9.28 29.17
C ALA A 132 5.17 8.83 30.35
N GLU A 133 4.13 8.03 30.10
CA GLU A 133 3.27 7.46 31.16
C GLU A 133 4.03 6.51 32.08
N LEU A 134 4.91 5.67 31.52
CA LEU A 134 5.77 4.77 32.32
C LEU A 134 6.77 5.52 33.20
N THR A 135 7.27 6.67 32.72
CA THR A 135 8.24 7.49 33.45
C THR A 135 7.55 8.34 34.55
N ALA A 136 6.28 8.73 34.31
CA ALA A 136 5.48 9.52 35.26
C ALA A 136 4.80 8.67 36.34
N ALA A 137 4.78 7.34 36.23
CA ALA A 137 4.20 6.47 37.24
C ALA A 137 5.01 6.58 38.57
N PRO A 138 4.41 7.00 39.69
CA PRO A 138 5.11 7.11 40.95
C PRO A 138 5.55 5.70 41.38
N ASP A 139 6.80 5.63 41.87
CA ASP A 139 7.37 4.43 42.46
C ASP A 139 6.46 3.92 43.61
N ARG A 140 5.63 2.93 43.31
CA ARG A 140 4.79 2.25 44.29
C ARG A 140 5.59 1.20 45.12
N GLY A 141 6.90 1.31 45.12
CA GLY A 141 7.82 0.45 45.87
C GLY A 141 8.05 0.92 47.31
N GLY A 142 7.00 1.03 48.12
CA GLY A 142 7.16 1.40 49.52
C GLY A 142 6.01 1.03 50.42
N ILE A 143 5.63 -0.25 50.45
CA ILE A 143 4.88 -0.79 51.60
C ILE A 143 5.63 -2.04 52.09
N ARG A 144 6.31 -1.81 53.18
CA ARG A 144 6.81 -2.89 54.06
C ARG A 144 5.66 -3.42 54.91
#